data_9a1fbcacceaecd2c8d4cf0d33bb8d77b
#
_entry.id   9a1fbcacceaecd2c8d4cf0d33bb8d77b
#
_cell.length_a   1.000
_cell.length_b   1.000
_cell.length_c   1.000
_cell.angle_alpha   90.00
_cell.angle_beta   90.00
_cell.angle_gamma   90.00
#
_symmetry.space_group_name_H-M   'P 1'
#
loop_
_entity.id
_entity.type
_entity.pdbx_description
1 polymer ?
#
loop_
_entity_poly.entity_id
_entity_poly.type
_entity_poly.pdbx_seq_one_letter_code
_entity_poly.pdbx_strand_id
1 'polypeptide(L)'
;YGVGNETGSNGGDVFDSNGNLVSFGGNGGGRIIVYADVIDIDGTVTAIGENGEQGYRYNNGSGNGGPGAGGGSGGSIIMKSNELTVSSTASIEADGGNGGDGADGDCVGACIGLYDGGNGGGGGSGGSIDLLANSATNLSISTAATISAVAGSAGLAGAPYGTGSAGSPGNAGSTGSTNSGTWTGWSSNNSTGGGGNPPPPTTSCIGNGTSAAGTIQADILEPNDVQTSATQASMLP
;
A
#
# COMPACT_ATOMS: atom_id res chain seq x y z
N TYR A 1 1.17 -7.33 -7.53
CA TYR A 1 2.01 -6.45 -8.36
C TYR A 1 1.09 -5.42 -9.00
N GLY A 2 1.00 -4.22 -8.42
CA GLY A 2 0.23 -3.15 -9.03
C GLY A 2 0.90 -2.69 -10.33
N VAL A 3 0.38 -3.07 -11.47
CA VAL A 3 0.69 -2.38 -12.71
C VAL A 3 -0.20 -1.14 -12.77
N GLY A 4 0.26 -0.08 -12.15
CA GLY A 4 -0.23 1.28 -12.34
C GLY A 4 -1.69 1.59 -12.02
N ASN A 5 -2.53 0.63 -11.65
CA ASN A 5 -3.97 0.86 -11.53
C ASN A 5 -4.71 -0.03 -10.53
N GLU A 6 -4.01 -0.72 -9.66
CA GLU A 6 -4.60 -1.70 -8.74
C GLU A 6 -4.36 -1.34 -7.27
N THR A 7 -5.21 -1.86 -6.39
CA THR A 7 -4.95 -1.87 -4.95
C THR A 7 -3.84 -2.86 -4.64
N GLY A 8 -3.09 -2.64 -3.57
CA GLY A 8 -2.13 -3.61 -3.08
C GLY A 8 -2.80 -4.92 -2.65
N SER A 9 -2.09 -6.02 -2.75
CA SER A 9 -2.56 -7.31 -2.24
C SER A 9 -2.33 -7.42 -0.74
N ASN A 10 -3.22 -8.14 -0.06
CA ASN A 10 -3.01 -8.46 1.35
C ASN A 10 -1.83 -9.43 1.53
N GLY A 11 -1.19 -9.35 2.68
CA GLY A 11 -0.24 -10.34 3.15
C GLY A 11 -0.92 -11.67 3.48
N GLY A 12 -0.13 -12.73 3.59
CA GLY A 12 -0.65 -14.05 3.94
C GLY A 12 -0.98 -14.17 5.42
N ASP A 13 -2.18 -14.67 5.71
CA ASP A 13 -2.59 -15.06 7.06
C ASP A 13 -1.89 -16.35 7.50
N VAL A 14 -1.80 -16.55 8.80
CA VAL A 14 -1.26 -17.76 9.41
C VAL A 14 -2.38 -18.55 10.09
N PHE A 15 -2.41 -19.85 9.80
CA PHE A 15 -3.38 -20.77 10.40
C PHE A 15 -2.65 -21.86 11.21
N ASP A 16 -3.27 -22.34 12.27
CA ASP A 16 -2.78 -23.49 13.03
C ASP A 16 -3.06 -24.81 12.30
N SER A 17 -2.58 -25.94 12.86
CA SER A 17 -2.79 -27.27 12.29
C SER A 17 -4.28 -27.70 12.27
N ASN A 18 -5.15 -27.01 12.98
CA ASN A 18 -6.59 -27.24 13.01
C ASN A 18 -7.35 -26.31 12.05
N GLY A 19 -6.63 -25.42 11.35
CA GLY A 19 -7.21 -24.45 10.43
C GLY A 19 -7.77 -23.18 11.12
N ASN A 20 -7.44 -22.94 12.38
CA ASN A 20 -7.82 -21.69 13.04
C ASN A 20 -6.82 -20.60 12.67
N LEU A 21 -7.33 -19.41 12.39
CA LEU A 21 -6.52 -18.23 12.12
C LEU A 21 -5.80 -17.78 13.39
N VAL A 22 -4.50 -17.54 13.30
CA VAL A 22 -3.65 -17.23 14.46
C VAL A 22 -2.87 -15.93 14.33
N SER A 23 -2.60 -15.48 13.11
CA SER A 23 -2.01 -14.17 12.83
C SER A 23 -2.55 -13.64 11.50
N PHE A 24 -2.92 -12.38 11.49
CA PHE A 24 -3.46 -11.73 10.30
C PHE A 24 -2.34 -11.18 9.44
N GLY A 25 -2.43 -11.41 8.14
CA GLY A 25 -1.65 -10.69 7.14
C GLY A 25 -2.02 -9.22 7.10
N GLY A 26 -1.05 -8.36 6.82
CA GLY A 26 -1.31 -6.94 6.62
C GLY A 26 -2.20 -6.69 5.40
N ASN A 27 -3.10 -5.73 5.49
CA ASN A 27 -3.92 -5.32 4.36
C ASN A 27 -3.08 -4.62 3.29
N GLY A 28 -3.44 -4.80 2.03
CA GLY A 28 -2.83 -4.07 0.92
C GLY A 28 -3.19 -2.59 0.93
N GLY A 29 -2.30 -1.75 0.44
CA GLY A 29 -2.51 -0.32 0.29
C GLY A 29 -3.65 -0.01 -0.69
N GLY A 30 -4.33 1.10 -0.47
CA GLY A 30 -5.44 1.56 -1.29
C GLY A 30 -5.01 2.08 -2.67
N ARG A 31 -5.96 2.61 -3.40
CA ARG A 31 -5.75 3.25 -4.69
C ARG A 31 -6.22 4.70 -4.65
N ILE A 32 -5.35 5.61 -5.08
CA ILE A 32 -5.61 7.03 -5.17
C ILE A 32 -5.45 7.45 -6.62
N ILE A 33 -6.50 8.03 -7.20
CA ILE A 33 -6.45 8.59 -8.54
C ILE A 33 -6.96 10.02 -8.49
N VAL A 34 -6.13 10.94 -8.94
CA VAL A 34 -6.47 12.35 -9.02
C VAL A 34 -6.28 12.84 -10.46
N TYR A 35 -7.34 13.43 -11.01
CA TYR A 35 -7.30 14.16 -12.26
C TYR A 35 -7.76 15.57 -12.00
N ALA A 36 -6.95 16.56 -12.32
CA ALA A 36 -7.30 17.97 -12.15
C ALA A 36 -6.55 18.85 -13.15
N ASP A 37 -6.98 20.09 -13.32
CA ASP A 37 -6.25 21.05 -14.13
C ASP A 37 -4.91 21.40 -13.47
N VAL A 38 -4.95 21.67 -12.17
CA VAL A 38 -3.77 21.95 -11.35
C VAL A 38 -3.78 21.02 -10.14
N ILE A 39 -2.64 20.37 -9.90
CA ILE A 39 -2.39 19.62 -8.68
C ILE A 39 -1.18 20.23 -7.98
N ASP A 40 -1.38 20.63 -6.73
CA ASP A 40 -0.32 21.14 -5.86
C ASP A 40 -0.28 20.29 -4.58
N ILE A 41 0.86 19.66 -4.32
CA ILE A 41 1.03 18.74 -3.20
C ILE A 41 2.03 19.34 -2.22
N ASP A 42 1.53 19.68 -1.04
CA ASP A 42 2.30 20.29 0.06
C ASP A 42 2.28 19.44 1.34
N GLY A 43 1.63 18.30 1.31
CA GLY A 43 1.44 17.41 2.43
C GLY A 43 1.73 15.95 2.09
N THR A 44 1.07 15.05 2.83
CA THR A 44 1.29 13.62 2.72
C THR A 44 0.17 12.92 1.95
N VAL A 45 0.54 12.08 1.00
CA VAL A 45 -0.37 11.21 0.23
C VAL A 45 0.13 9.78 0.35
N THR A 46 -0.66 8.90 0.97
CA THR A 46 -0.22 7.53 1.26
C THR A 46 -1.17 6.46 0.73
N ALA A 47 -0.58 5.41 0.19
CA ALA A 47 -1.24 4.18 -0.20
C ALA A 47 -0.38 2.97 0.23
N ILE A 48 0.05 2.98 1.49
CA ILE A 48 0.96 1.98 2.08
C ILE A 48 0.23 0.69 2.43
N GLY A 49 0.94 -0.43 2.39
CA GLY A 49 0.47 -1.70 2.92
C GLY A 49 0.65 -1.78 4.44
N GLU A 50 -0.24 -2.48 5.11
CA GLU A 50 -0.13 -2.72 6.56
C GLU A 50 0.91 -3.80 6.87
N ASN A 51 1.47 -3.74 8.07
CA ASN A 51 2.36 -4.78 8.56
C ASN A 51 1.58 -6.06 8.86
N GLY A 52 2.23 -7.21 8.68
CA GLY A 52 1.72 -8.48 9.20
C GLY A 52 1.83 -8.54 10.72
N GLU A 53 0.93 -9.28 11.34
CA GLU A 53 0.97 -9.51 12.78
C GLU A 53 2.11 -10.45 13.18
N GLN A 54 2.60 -10.26 14.39
CA GLN A 54 3.59 -11.15 14.99
C GLN A 54 3.01 -12.54 15.22
N GLY A 55 3.87 -13.54 15.19
CA GLY A 55 3.54 -14.91 15.55
C GLY A 55 3.04 -15.02 17.00
N TYR A 56 2.11 -15.94 17.20
CA TYR A 56 1.55 -16.19 18.52
C TYR A 56 2.11 -17.46 19.13
N ARG A 57 2.19 -17.49 20.47
CA ARG A 57 2.55 -18.71 21.19
C ARG A 57 1.34 -19.61 21.36
N TYR A 58 1.47 -20.86 20.97
CA TYR A 58 0.45 -21.85 21.25
C TYR A 58 0.58 -22.35 22.70
N ASN A 59 -0.55 -22.59 23.36
CA ASN A 59 -0.65 -23.25 24.67
C ASN A 59 -0.07 -22.51 25.88
N ASN A 60 -0.79 -21.55 26.42
CA ASN A 60 -0.61 -21.00 27.78
C ASN A 60 0.84 -20.86 28.27
N GLY A 61 1.80 -20.61 27.34
CA GLY A 61 3.15 -20.24 27.66
C GLY A 61 4.22 -21.33 27.54
N SER A 62 3.87 -22.53 27.05
CA SER A 62 4.86 -23.57 26.73
C SER A 62 4.60 -24.15 25.35
N GLY A 63 5.56 -24.08 24.47
CA GLY A 63 5.45 -24.62 23.11
C GLY A 63 6.33 -23.94 22.09
N ASN A 64 6.24 -24.41 20.85
CA ASN A 64 6.90 -23.78 19.71
C ASN A 64 6.34 -22.38 19.47
N GLY A 65 7.17 -21.46 19.04
CA GLY A 65 6.77 -20.15 18.55
C GLY A 65 5.95 -20.30 17.26
N GLY A 66 4.86 -19.57 17.18
CA GLY A 66 4.07 -19.45 15.95
C GLY A 66 4.76 -18.55 14.91
N PRO A 67 4.53 -18.77 13.62
CA PRO A 67 5.08 -17.92 12.57
C PRO A 67 4.39 -16.54 12.53
N GLY A 68 5.12 -15.52 12.14
CA GLY A 68 4.59 -14.20 11.82
C GLY A 68 3.87 -14.19 10.48
N ALA A 69 2.89 -13.31 10.34
CA ALA A 69 2.11 -13.15 9.14
C ALA A 69 2.79 -12.24 8.10
N GLY A 70 2.36 -12.31 6.84
CA GLY A 70 2.91 -11.49 5.77
C GLY A 70 2.46 -10.04 5.84
N GLY A 71 3.31 -9.10 5.43
CA GLY A 71 2.93 -7.69 5.21
C GLY A 71 2.14 -7.51 3.93
N GLY A 72 1.24 -6.53 3.90
CA GLY A 72 0.46 -6.14 2.74
C GLY A 72 1.31 -5.36 1.72
N SER A 73 0.99 -5.48 0.44
CA SER A 73 1.68 -4.70 -0.60
C SER A 73 1.21 -3.25 -0.59
N GLY A 74 2.09 -2.32 -0.99
CA GLY A 74 1.71 -0.94 -1.28
C GLY A 74 0.67 -0.86 -2.40
N GLY A 75 -0.09 0.21 -2.42
CA GLY A 75 -1.16 0.45 -3.36
C GLY A 75 -0.73 1.23 -4.61
N SER A 76 -1.64 2.00 -5.18
CA SER A 76 -1.39 2.78 -6.38
C SER A 76 -1.79 4.24 -6.21
N ILE A 77 -0.90 5.16 -6.59
CA ILE A 77 -1.15 6.60 -6.60
C ILE A 77 -0.95 7.10 -8.02
N ILE A 78 -2.01 7.64 -8.62
CA ILE A 78 -1.98 8.18 -9.98
C ILE A 78 -2.49 9.61 -9.95
N MET A 79 -1.63 10.53 -10.37
CA MET A 79 -1.97 11.95 -10.46
C MET A 79 -1.69 12.44 -11.88
N LYS A 80 -2.71 13.03 -12.51
CA LYS A 80 -2.61 13.57 -13.86
C LYS A 80 -3.23 14.96 -13.89
N SER A 81 -2.48 15.92 -14.41
CA SER A 81 -2.93 17.32 -14.46
C SER A 81 -2.34 18.06 -15.65
N ASN A 82 -2.82 19.26 -15.91
CA ASN A 82 -2.14 20.17 -16.80
C ASN A 82 -0.89 20.76 -16.14
N GLU A 83 -0.97 21.05 -14.84
CA GLU A 83 0.15 21.51 -14.04
C GLU A 83 0.24 20.69 -12.75
N LEU A 84 1.42 20.15 -12.43
CA LEU A 84 1.67 19.35 -11.23
C LEU A 84 2.89 19.87 -10.49
N THR A 85 2.67 20.28 -9.25
CA THR A 85 3.71 20.73 -8.33
C THR A 85 3.78 19.83 -7.12
N VAL A 86 4.97 19.38 -6.77
CA VAL A 86 5.27 18.63 -5.53
C VAL A 86 6.27 19.46 -4.72
N SER A 87 5.83 19.98 -3.58
CA SER A 87 6.64 20.87 -2.75
C SER A 87 7.75 20.12 -2.02
N SER A 88 8.64 20.86 -1.37
CA SER A 88 9.75 20.29 -0.59
C SER A 88 9.32 19.58 0.69
N THR A 89 8.10 19.83 1.15
CA THR A 89 7.51 19.23 2.36
C THR A 89 6.61 18.05 2.04
N ALA A 90 6.37 17.80 0.75
CA ALA A 90 5.50 16.73 0.32
C ALA A 90 6.10 15.33 0.55
N SER A 91 5.25 14.38 0.98
CA SER A 91 5.56 12.97 1.04
C SER A 91 4.50 12.16 0.30
N ILE A 92 4.91 11.37 -0.69
CA ILE A 92 4.04 10.53 -1.51
C ILE A 92 4.54 9.10 -1.38
N GLU A 93 3.75 8.23 -0.75
CA GLU A 93 4.23 6.92 -0.33
C GLU A 93 3.26 5.80 -0.74
N ALA A 94 3.80 4.78 -1.40
CA ALA A 94 3.10 3.55 -1.73
C ALA A 94 3.93 2.33 -1.29
N ASP A 95 4.44 2.37 -0.06
CA ASP A 95 5.34 1.37 0.48
C ASP A 95 4.61 0.09 0.87
N GLY A 96 5.31 -1.04 0.83
CA GLY A 96 4.82 -2.31 1.36
C GLY A 96 4.95 -2.38 2.88
N GLY A 97 4.03 -3.09 3.52
CA GLY A 97 4.07 -3.39 4.95
C GLY A 97 5.14 -4.41 5.31
N ASN A 98 5.67 -4.34 6.51
CA ASN A 98 6.64 -5.31 7.00
C ASN A 98 5.97 -6.66 7.31
N GLY A 99 6.72 -7.74 7.20
CA GLY A 99 6.31 -9.04 7.74
C GLY A 99 6.34 -9.03 9.26
N GLY A 100 5.44 -9.78 9.88
CA GLY A 100 5.42 -9.98 11.33
C GLY A 100 6.58 -10.87 11.79
N ASP A 101 7.10 -10.63 12.98
CA ASP A 101 8.15 -11.48 13.56
C ASP A 101 7.58 -12.83 13.98
N GLY A 102 8.37 -13.88 13.90
CA GLY A 102 8.06 -15.18 14.51
C GLY A 102 8.14 -15.09 16.04
N ALA A 103 7.23 -15.77 16.73
CA ALA A 103 7.30 -15.86 18.18
C ALA A 103 8.45 -16.76 18.64
N ASP A 104 8.98 -16.49 19.82
CA ASP A 104 9.98 -17.36 20.45
C ASP A 104 9.33 -18.68 20.92
N GLY A 105 10.09 -19.76 20.85
CA GLY A 105 9.80 -20.97 21.60
C GLY A 105 9.98 -20.69 23.09
N ASP A 106 9.06 -21.13 23.93
CA ASP A 106 9.14 -20.85 25.37
C ASP A 106 8.57 -21.99 26.22
N CYS A 107 8.99 -21.95 27.48
CA CYS A 107 8.53 -22.89 28.49
C CYS A 107 8.19 -22.16 29.79
N VAL A 108 6.99 -22.39 30.29
CA VAL A 108 6.56 -21.92 31.61
C VAL A 108 6.49 -23.12 32.55
N GLY A 109 7.40 -23.18 33.54
CA GLY A 109 7.46 -24.23 34.55
C GLY A 109 8.60 -25.22 34.32
N ALA A 110 8.48 -26.43 34.84
CA ALA A 110 9.49 -27.49 34.71
C ALA A 110 9.33 -28.20 33.36
N CYS A 111 9.99 -27.68 32.34
CA CYS A 111 9.94 -28.27 31.00
C CYS A 111 11.17 -29.13 30.75
N ILE A 112 10.93 -30.31 30.18
CA ILE A 112 11.95 -31.19 29.61
C ILE A 112 11.87 -31.18 28.08
N GLY A 113 11.19 -30.17 27.52
CA GLY A 113 10.94 -30.08 26.07
C GLY A 113 11.93 -29.14 25.36
N LEU A 114 12.09 -29.41 24.07
CA LEU A 114 12.74 -28.52 23.11
C LEU A 114 11.61 -27.79 22.38
N TYR A 115 11.69 -26.47 22.32
CA TYR A 115 10.67 -25.70 21.60
C TYR A 115 11.37 -24.82 20.55
N ASP A 116 10.89 -24.96 19.32
CA ASP A 116 11.43 -24.20 18.19
C ASP A 116 10.85 -22.78 18.17
N GLY A 117 11.63 -21.84 17.67
CA GLY A 117 11.15 -20.50 17.32
C GLY A 117 10.30 -20.51 16.06
N GLY A 118 9.36 -19.59 15.96
CA GLY A 118 8.52 -19.36 14.80
C GLY A 118 9.28 -18.71 13.64
N ASN A 119 8.83 -18.94 12.42
CA ASN A 119 9.37 -18.24 11.25
C ASN A 119 8.85 -16.79 11.19
N GLY A 120 9.65 -15.87 10.68
CA GLY A 120 9.19 -14.52 10.34
C GLY A 120 8.30 -14.51 9.09
N GLY A 121 7.37 -13.58 9.04
CA GLY A 121 6.53 -13.33 7.88
C GLY A 121 7.29 -12.63 6.74
N GLY A 122 6.83 -12.76 5.52
CA GLY A 122 7.39 -12.02 4.37
C GLY A 122 6.94 -10.56 4.38
N GLY A 123 7.80 -9.64 3.94
CA GLY A 123 7.42 -8.24 3.70
C GLY A 123 6.56 -8.09 2.44
N GLY A 124 5.68 -7.11 2.43
CA GLY A 124 4.88 -6.72 1.27
C GLY A 124 5.72 -6.02 0.20
N SER A 125 5.30 -6.11 -1.04
CA SER A 125 5.93 -5.36 -2.13
C SER A 125 5.56 -3.89 -2.09
N GLY A 126 6.43 -3.00 -2.53
CA GLY A 126 6.07 -1.61 -2.81
C GLY A 126 5.03 -1.52 -3.93
N GLY A 127 4.25 -0.46 -3.94
CA GLY A 127 3.21 -0.19 -4.91
C GLY A 127 3.66 0.57 -6.15
N SER A 128 2.80 1.42 -6.69
CA SER A 128 3.12 2.26 -7.84
C SER A 128 2.71 3.71 -7.63
N ILE A 129 3.57 4.64 -8.12
CA ILE A 129 3.30 6.07 -8.08
C ILE A 129 3.53 6.63 -9.48
N ASP A 130 2.48 7.25 -10.07
CA ASP A 130 2.53 7.91 -11.36
C ASP A 130 2.15 9.39 -11.19
N LEU A 131 3.12 10.28 -11.46
CA LEU A 131 2.97 11.72 -11.40
C LEU A 131 3.13 12.32 -12.79
N LEU A 132 2.05 12.72 -13.42
CA LEU A 132 2.05 13.07 -14.82
C LEU A 132 1.46 14.47 -15.05
N ALA A 133 2.18 15.33 -15.75
CA ALA A 133 1.70 16.61 -16.24
C ALA A 133 1.57 16.61 -17.78
N ASN A 134 0.82 17.55 -18.35
CA ASN A 134 0.62 17.60 -19.80
C ASN A 134 1.89 17.98 -20.57
N SER A 135 2.87 18.59 -19.91
CA SER A 135 4.17 18.91 -20.46
C SER A 135 5.26 18.86 -19.39
N ALA A 136 6.50 18.67 -19.81
CA ALA A 136 7.64 18.65 -18.89
C ALA A 136 7.87 20.00 -18.18
N THR A 137 7.45 21.10 -18.80
CA THR A 137 7.56 22.44 -18.19
C THR A 137 6.53 22.67 -17.08
N ASN A 138 5.46 21.90 -17.08
CA ASN A 138 4.38 21.98 -16.11
C ASN A 138 4.51 20.94 -15.00
N LEU A 139 5.58 20.15 -15.00
CA LEU A 139 5.89 19.20 -13.94
C LEU A 139 7.04 19.75 -13.09
N SER A 140 6.73 20.08 -11.85
CA SER A 140 7.71 20.58 -10.89
C SER A 140 7.74 19.70 -9.66
N ILE A 141 8.80 18.94 -9.48
CA ILE A 141 9.00 18.07 -8.31
C ILE A 141 10.24 18.54 -7.56
N SER A 142 10.05 18.96 -6.30
CA SER A 142 11.16 19.34 -5.44
C SER A 142 12.08 18.15 -5.17
N THR A 143 13.40 18.37 -5.23
CA THR A 143 14.38 17.35 -4.86
C THR A 143 14.38 16.99 -3.38
N ALA A 144 13.73 17.80 -2.54
CA ALA A 144 13.55 17.54 -1.11
C ALA A 144 12.23 16.80 -0.79
N ALA A 145 11.34 16.63 -1.77
CA ALA A 145 10.13 15.83 -1.60
C ALA A 145 10.49 14.34 -1.42
N THR A 146 9.73 13.65 -0.59
CA THR A 146 9.82 12.19 -0.47
C THR A 146 8.84 11.54 -1.44
N ILE A 147 9.32 10.67 -2.33
CA ILE A 147 8.50 9.84 -3.21
C ILE A 147 9.01 8.41 -3.05
N SER A 148 8.19 7.54 -2.45
CA SER A 148 8.62 6.21 -2.02
C SER A 148 7.64 5.12 -2.44
N ALA A 149 8.15 4.03 -2.98
CA ALA A 149 7.44 2.79 -3.24
C ALA A 149 8.36 1.60 -2.88
N VAL A 150 8.88 1.60 -1.66
CA VAL A 150 9.82 0.58 -1.20
C VAL A 150 9.10 -0.67 -0.70
N ALA A 151 9.82 -1.77 -0.70
CA ALA A 151 9.34 -3.01 -0.13
C ALA A 151 9.32 -2.97 1.40
N GLY A 152 8.38 -3.68 1.99
CA GLY A 152 8.41 -4.00 3.40
C GLY A 152 9.56 -4.95 3.76
N SER A 153 10.08 -4.81 4.95
CA SER A 153 11.11 -5.69 5.49
C SER A 153 10.53 -7.08 5.83
N ALA A 154 11.39 -8.07 5.81
CA ALA A 154 11.05 -9.39 6.34
C ALA A 154 10.89 -9.34 7.86
N GLY A 155 9.98 -10.13 8.40
CA GLY A 155 9.90 -10.40 9.83
C GLY A 155 11.09 -11.23 10.32
N LEU A 156 11.50 -11.01 11.55
CA LEU A 156 12.58 -11.74 12.19
C LEU A 156 12.13 -13.15 12.59
N ALA A 157 13.09 -14.05 12.68
CA ALA A 157 12.87 -15.37 13.23
C ALA A 157 12.72 -15.33 14.75
N GLY A 158 11.82 -16.13 15.30
CA GLY A 158 11.73 -16.37 16.73
C GLY A 158 12.91 -17.20 17.25
N ALA A 159 13.35 -16.94 18.47
CA ALA A 159 14.38 -17.69 19.15
C ALA A 159 13.86 -19.05 19.65
N PRO A 160 14.70 -20.08 19.71
CA PRO A 160 14.32 -21.37 20.30
C PRO A 160 14.43 -21.34 21.83
N TYR A 161 13.71 -22.25 22.48
CA TYR A 161 13.94 -22.57 23.89
C TYR A 161 14.76 -23.84 24.05
N GLY A 162 15.73 -23.79 24.94
CA GLY A 162 16.62 -24.93 25.19
C GLY A 162 17.53 -25.24 24.00
N THR A 163 17.51 -26.46 23.53
CA THR A 163 18.23 -26.90 22.32
C THR A 163 17.32 -27.04 21.10
N GLY A 164 16.17 -26.36 21.10
CA GLY A 164 15.33 -26.26 19.92
C GLY A 164 16.02 -25.51 18.77
N SER A 165 15.37 -25.43 17.64
CA SER A 165 15.86 -24.71 16.46
C SER A 165 15.26 -23.30 16.41
N ALA A 166 16.06 -22.31 16.00
CA ALA A 166 15.53 -21.01 15.67
C ALA A 166 14.62 -21.12 14.43
N GLY A 167 13.61 -20.25 14.36
CA GLY A 167 12.85 -20.08 13.14
C GLY A 167 13.73 -19.60 11.96
N SER A 168 13.13 -19.41 10.81
CA SER A 168 13.76 -18.74 9.67
C SER A 168 13.20 -17.33 9.52
N PRO A 169 14.00 -16.33 9.18
CA PRO A 169 13.45 -15.02 8.82
C PRO A 169 12.56 -15.14 7.57
N GLY A 170 11.61 -14.23 7.43
CA GLY A 170 10.82 -14.11 6.21
C GLY A 170 11.66 -13.66 5.01
N ASN A 171 11.01 -13.45 3.89
CA ASN A 171 11.60 -12.81 2.72
C ASN A 171 11.16 -11.35 2.65
N ALA A 172 12.05 -10.44 2.31
CA ALA A 172 11.66 -9.07 1.99
C ALA A 172 10.76 -9.05 0.74
N GLY A 173 9.88 -8.06 0.67
CA GLY A 173 9.10 -7.79 -0.53
C GLY A 173 9.97 -7.33 -1.69
N SER A 174 9.36 -7.05 -2.83
CA SER A 174 10.02 -6.40 -3.98
C SER A 174 9.70 -4.90 -4.01
N THR A 175 10.68 -4.10 -4.40
CA THR A 175 10.47 -2.67 -4.59
C THR A 175 9.40 -2.43 -5.66
N GLY A 176 8.57 -1.42 -5.45
CA GLY A 176 7.57 -0.96 -6.39
C GLY A 176 8.15 -0.05 -7.48
N SER A 177 7.30 0.76 -8.09
CA SER A 177 7.68 1.67 -9.16
C SER A 177 7.26 3.11 -8.87
N THR A 178 8.12 4.05 -9.22
CA THR A 178 7.79 5.47 -9.27
C THR A 178 8.04 5.99 -10.68
N ASN A 179 7.08 6.70 -11.23
CA ASN A 179 7.19 7.30 -12.55
C ASN A 179 6.75 8.76 -12.49
N SER A 180 7.52 9.61 -13.13
CA SER A 180 7.16 11.01 -13.33
C SER A 180 7.41 11.39 -14.78
N GLY A 181 6.49 12.11 -15.39
CA GLY A 181 6.63 12.38 -16.81
C GLY A 181 5.48 13.18 -17.40
N THR A 182 5.34 13.07 -18.70
CA THR A 182 4.29 13.75 -19.45
C THR A 182 3.25 12.76 -19.94
N TRP A 183 2.01 13.21 -20.01
CA TRP A 183 0.92 12.47 -20.63
C TRP A 183 0.26 13.33 -21.72
N THR A 184 -0.15 12.69 -22.78
CA THR A 184 -0.80 13.36 -23.92
C THR A 184 -2.29 13.02 -23.90
N GLY A 185 -3.06 13.60 -23.00
CA GLY A 185 -4.41 13.09 -22.83
C GLY A 185 -5.55 14.09 -22.69
N TRP A 186 -5.27 15.33 -22.38
CA TRP A 186 -6.27 16.38 -22.51
C TRP A 186 -6.01 17.11 -23.82
N SER A 187 -6.43 16.52 -24.95
CA SER A 187 -6.64 17.36 -26.09
C SER A 187 -7.82 18.24 -25.73
N SER A 188 -7.56 19.49 -25.40
CA SER A 188 -8.57 20.52 -25.59
C SER A 188 -8.95 20.46 -27.08
N ASN A 189 -9.90 19.61 -27.41
CA ASN A 189 -10.60 19.74 -28.66
C ASN A 189 -11.38 21.04 -28.58
N ASN A 190 -10.67 22.14 -28.71
CA ASN A 190 -11.26 23.38 -29.10
C ASN A 190 -11.61 23.26 -30.58
N SER A 191 -12.39 22.25 -30.90
CA SER A 191 -13.10 22.17 -32.16
C SER A 191 -14.24 23.14 -32.04
N THR A 192 -14.03 24.34 -32.54
CA THR A 192 -15.09 25.21 -33.00
C THR A 192 -15.89 24.43 -34.05
N GLY A 193 -16.90 23.73 -33.65
CA GLY A 193 -17.81 23.08 -34.57
C GLY A 193 -18.23 21.67 -34.20
N GLY A 194 -19.43 21.54 -33.66
CA GLY A 194 -20.26 20.31 -33.73
C GLY A 194 -20.18 19.46 -32.46
N GLY A 195 -21.24 19.58 -31.68
CA GLY A 195 -21.48 18.85 -30.44
C GLY A 195 -21.28 17.36 -30.51
N GLY A 196 -20.43 16.91 -29.67
CA GLY A 196 -20.22 15.54 -29.27
C GLY A 196 -19.42 15.58 -28.00
N ASN A 197 -20.10 15.56 -26.86
CA ASN A 197 -19.43 15.33 -25.60
C ASN A 197 -18.59 14.08 -25.72
N PRO A 198 -17.28 14.10 -25.42
CA PRO A 198 -16.57 12.86 -25.18
C PRO A 198 -17.30 12.15 -24.03
N PRO A 199 -17.45 10.83 -24.08
CA PRO A 199 -18.03 10.12 -22.97
C PRO A 199 -17.19 10.42 -21.71
N PRO A 200 -17.83 10.70 -20.59
CA PRO A 200 -17.11 10.92 -19.34
C PRO A 200 -16.22 9.69 -19.10
N PRO A 201 -14.97 9.91 -18.67
CA PRO A 201 -14.13 8.78 -18.34
C PRO A 201 -14.85 7.98 -17.25
N THR A 202 -15.18 6.74 -17.58
CA THR A 202 -15.79 5.81 -16.62
C THR A 202 -14.72 5.43 -15.60
N THR A 203 -14.53 6.26 -14.61
CA THR A 203 -13.70 5.94 -13.44
C THR A 203 -14.59 5.29 -12.40
N SER A 204 -14.63 3.99 -12.43
CA SER A 204 -15.16 3.24 -11.32
C SER A 204 -14.02 2.96 -10.35
N CYS A 205 -13.95 3.70 -9.27
CA CYS A 205 -13.06 3.43 -8.16
C CYS A 205 -13.81 2.53 -7.19
N ILE A 206 -13.55 1.24 -7.24
CA ILE A 206 -14.05 0.30 -6.24
C ILE A 206 -12.84 -0.19 -5.47
N GLY A 207 -12.59 0.40 -4.31
CA GLY A 207 -11.69 -0.16 -3.33
C GLY A 207 -12.51 -0.98 -2.34
N ASN A 208 -12.32 -2.28 -2.33
CA ASN A 208 -12.85 -3.17 -1.30
C ASN A 208 -11.77 -3.47 -0.25
N GLY A 209 -11.01 -2.46 0.11
CA GLY A 209 -10.10 -2.61 1.24
C GLY A 209 -10.80 -2.16 2.52
N THR A 210 -10.84 -3.00 3.54
CA THR A 210 -11.24 -2.62 4.90
C THR A 210 -10.10 -1.91 5.63
N SER A 211 -9.04 -1.52 4.93
CA SER A 211 -7.93 -0.80 5.52
C SER A 211 -8.23 0.68 5.67
N ALA A 212 -7.63 1.30 6.67
CA ALA A 212 -7.79 2.72 6.98
C ALA A 212 -7.28 3.67 5.88
N ALA A 213 -6.56 3.18 4.88
CA ALA A 213 -6.20 3.90 3.67
C ALA A 213 -7.43 3.96 2.77
N GLY A 214 -8.28 4.94 2.97
CA GLY A 214 -9.50 5.12 2.21
C GLY A 214 -9.24 5.36 0.73
N THR A 215 -10.16 4.89 -0.10
CA THR A 215 -10.19 5.26 -1.52
C THR A 215 -10.68 6.69 -1.64
N ILE A 216 -9.86 7.57 -2.18
CA ILE A 216 -10.27 8.92 -2.55
C ILE A 216 -10.75 8.86 -4.00
N GLN A 217 -12.02 9.13 -4.21
CA GLN A 217 -12.56 9.38 -5.53
C GLN A 217 -12.64 10.89 -5.75
N ALA A 218 -11.88 11.40 -6.70
CA ALA A 218 -12.02 12.76 -7.17
C ALA A 218 -12.83 12.74 -8.47
N ASP A 219 -13.92 13.48 -8.52
CA ASP A 219 -14.61 13.75 -9.77
C ASP A 219 -13.77 14.69 -10.63
N ILE A 220 -13.69 14.37 -11.91
CA ILE A 220 -13.01 15.22 -12.86
C ILE A 220 -13.92 16.43 -13.11
N LEU A 221 -13.44 17.59 -12.74
CA LEU A 221 -14.06 18.83 -13.14
C LEU A 221 -13.59 19.15 -14.55
N GLU A 222 -14.48 19.17 -15.49
CA GLU A 222 -14.23 19.82 -16.78
C GLU A 222 -13.93 21.30 -16.52
N PRO A 223 -13.00 21.93 -17.25
CA PRO A 223 -12.59 23.32 -17.02
C PRO A 223 -13.72 24.36 -17.01
N ASN A 224 -14.89 23.98 -17.48
CA ASN A 224 -16.09 24.83 -17.52
C ASN A 224 -17.25 24.33 -16.65
N ASP A 225 -17.08 23.22 -15.95
CA ASP A 225 -18.07 22.78 -14.99
C ASP A 225 -17.86 23.49 -13.67
N VAL A 226 -18.70 24.46 -13.41
CA VAL A 226 -18.85 25.02 -12.07
C VAL A 226 -19.58 23.95 -11.26
N GLN A 227 -18.89 22.97 -10.80
CA GLN A 227 -19.45 22.07 -9.81
C GLN A 227 -19.58 22.79 -8.50
N THR A 228 -20.81 22.97 -8.10
CA THR A 228 -21.17 23.56 -6.82
C THR A 228 -21.21 22.52 -5.68
N SER A 229 -20.93 21.28 -6.00
CA SER A 229 -20.87 20.21 -4.99
C SER A 229 -19.65 19.33 -5.25
N ALA A 230 -18.65 19.46 -4.39
CA ALA A 230 -17.73 18.37 -4.20
C ALA A 230 -18.56 17.16 -3.79
N THR A 231 -18.59 16.12 -4.62
CA THR A 231 -19.22 14.86 -4.21
C THR A 231 -18.47 14.39 -3.00
N GLN A 232 -19.11 14.37 -1.87
CA GLN A 232 -18.52 13.86 -0.64
C GLN A 232 -17.93 12.48 -0.92
N ALA A 233 -16.65 12.34 -0.65
CA ALA A 233 -16.08 11.02 -0.53
C ALA A 233 -16.90 10.29 0.54
N SER A 234 -17.77 9.38 0.14
CA SER A 234 -18.50 8.58 1.10
C SER A 234 -17.48 7.62 1.69
N MET A 235 -17.02 7.92 2.88
CA MET A 235 -16.45 6.92 3.73
C MET A 235 -17.58 5.97 4.09
N LEU A 236 -17.61 4.81 3.47
CA LEU A 236 -18.39 3.69 3.96
C LEU A 236 -17.60 3.05 5.10
N PRO A 237 -18.27 2.74 6.19
CA PRO A 237 -17.65 2.10 7.34
C PRO A 237 -17.14 0.70 7.04
#